data_2e3dac8f2646d679e2435aa77e14ea18
#
_entry.id   2e3dac8f2646d679e2435aa77e14ea18
#
_cell.length_a   1.000
_cell.length_b   1.000
_cell.length_c   1.000
_cell.angle_alpha   90.00
_cell.angle_beta   90.00
_cell.angle_gamma   90.00
#
_symmetry.space_group_name_H-M   'P 1'
#
loop_
_entity.id
_entity.type
_entity.pdbx_description
1 polymer ?
#
loop_
_entity_poly.entity_id
_entity_poly.type
_entity_poly.pdbx_seq_one_letter_code
_entity_poly.pdbx_strand_id
1 'polypeptide(L)'
;MELRPYGATAAREHGKSGAETRPSRLTIDAHCHLHVQEAHDLVDGILNPMAIPAVRYSNPRTTAQNVKQNQEDRIVHLTDLDQRLRDMDRQGIDMQVLIPVPFQAYYSVRNSVGHKAIQTINNKLSSIAQSRPDRFLALGHLPLQDGDAAAKEMERGVKELGLKGFQVLGSV
;
A
#
# COMPACT_ATOMS: atom_id res chain seq x y z
N MET A 1 3.31 26.98 -21.23
CA MET A 1 3.28 26.63 -19.78
C MET A 1 3.69 25.19 -19.69
N GLU A 2 4.98 24.90 -19.42
CA GLU A 2 5.45 23.54 -19.24
C GLU A 2 4.89 23.00 -17.91
N LEU A 3 4.09 21.94 -18.01
CA LEU A 3 3.67 21.19 -16.84
C LEU A 3 4.92 20.55 -16.25
N ARG A 4 5.41 21.07 -15.14
CA ARG A 4 6.46 20.41 -14.37
C ARG A 4 5.95 19.03 -13.95
N PRO A 5 6.67 17.94 -14.24
CA PRO A 5 6.26 16.64 -13.77
C PRO A 5 6.12 16.68 -12.23
N TYR A 6 5.03 16.19 -11.73
CA TYR A 6 4.85 15.98 -10.29
C TYR A 6 5.85 14.91 -9.85
N GLY A 7 7.01 15.31 -9.35
CA GLY A 7 7.90 14.40 -8.63
C GLY A 7 7.19 13.87 -7.37
N ALA A 8 7.55 12.66 -6.95
CA ALA A 8 7.10 12.13 -5.67
C ALA A 8 7.35 13.16 -4.56
N THR A 9 6.41 13.34 -3.64
CA THR A 9 6.53 14.32 -2.56
C THR A 9 7.79 14.07 -1.71
N ALA A 10 8.16 12.80 -1.54
CA ALA A 10 9.39 12.36 -0.89
C ALA A 10 10.68 12.86 -1.57
N ALA A 11 10.64 13.13 -2.88
CA ALA A 11 11.78 13.66 -3.61
C ALA A 11 11.97 15.19 -3.49
N ARG A 12 11.03 15.90 -2.83
CA ARG A 12 11.17 17.35 -2.63
C ARG A 12 12.03 17.62 -1.41
N GLU A 13 13.03 18.48 -1.59
CA GLU A 13 13.72 19.07 -0.46
C GLU A 13 12.77 20.01 0.27
N HIS A 14 12.57 19.75 1.55
CA HIS A 14 11.86 20.64 2.46
C HIS A 14 12.89 21.47 3.20
N GLY A 15 12.71 22.79 3.24
CA GLY A 15 13.63 23.71 3.89
C GLY A 15 13.76 23.50 5.40
N LYS A 16 12.78 22.81 6.02
CA LYS A 16 12.80 22.37 7.42
C LYS A 16 12.08 21.04 7.53
N SER A 17 12.60 20.13 8.38
CA SER A 17 11.91 18.88 8.69
C SER A 17 10.63 19.14 9.47
N GLY A 18 9.68 18.21 9.41
CA GLY A 18 8.47 18.30 10.23
C GLY A 18 8.78 18.30 11.72
N ALA A 19 9.82 17.57 12.15
CA ALA A 19 10.28 17.56 13.54
C ALA A 19 10.80 18.94 13.99
N GLU A 20 11.51 19.69 13.14
CA GLU A 20 11.97 21.04 13.44
C GLU A 20 10.81 22.04 13.58
N THR A 21 9.75 21.87 12.79
CA THR A 21 8.58 22.76 12.81
C THR A 21 7.56 22.37 13.89
N ARG A 22 7.59 21.12 14.37
CA ARG A 22 6.62 20.55 15.32
C ARG A 22 7.28 19.65 16.38
N PRO A 23 8.31 20.14 17.10
CA PRO A 23 9.16 19.30 17.96
C PRO A 23 8.43 18.61 19.12
N SER A 24 7.22 19.06 19.45
CA SER A 24 6.42 18.51 20.56
C SER A 24 5.19 17.73 20.11
N ARG A 25 5.06 17.41 18.80
CA ARG A 25 3.86 16.76 18.24
C ARG A 25 4.24 15.57 17.38
N LEU A 26 3.54 14.46 17.60
CA LEU A 26 3.62 13.28 16.73
C LEU A 26 3.00 13.61 15.37
N THR A 27 3.76 13.35 14.31
CA THR A 27 3.30 13.47 12.92
C THR A 27 3.06 12.08 12.35
N ILE A 28 1.80 11.78 12.03
CA ILE A 28 1.40 10.49 11.47
C ILE A 28 0.92 10.70 10.03
N ASP A 29 1.56 10.03 9.08
CA ASP A 29 1.06 9.93 7.71
C ASP A 29 0.10 8.73 7.64
N ALA A 30 -1.18 9.02 7.48
CA ALA A 30 -2.25 8.02 7.57
C ALA A 30 -2.57 7.33 6.22
N HIS A 31 -1.85 7.63 5.13
CA HIS A 31 -2.15 7.09 3.80
C HIS A 31 -0.88 6.74 3.01
N CYS A 32 -0.25 5.62 3.36
CA CYS A 32 1.03 5.21 2.78
C CYS A 32 0.92 3.81 2.17
N HIS A 33 0.93 3.74 0.85
CA HIS A 33 0.84 2.45 0.16
C HIS A 33 2.15 1.66 0.23
N LEU A 34 1.99 0.32 0.40
CA LEU A 34 3.06 -0.67 0.24
C LEU A 34 2.63 -1.71 -0.78
N HIS A 35 3.55 -2.08 -1.68
CA HIS A 35 3.37 -3.17 -2.64
C HIS A 35 4.00 -4.45 -2.10
N VAL A 36 3.28 -5.55 -2.18
CA VAL A 36 3.76 -6.87 -1.75
C VAL A 36 3.96 -7.75 -2.99
N GLN A 37 5.21 -7.86 -3.44
CA GLN A 37 5.54 -8.57 -4.68
C GLN A 37 5.16 -10.04 -4.59
N GLU A 38 5.43 -10.68 -3.46
CA GLU A 38 5.14 -12.10 -3.25
C GLU A 38 3.63 -12.42 -3.42
N ALA A 39 2.76 -11.48 -3.11
CA ALA A 39 1.32 -11.64 -3.34
C ALA A 39 0.95 -11.43 -4.81
N HIS A 40 1.64 -10.53 -5.51
CA HIS A 40 1.45 -10.33 -6.94
C HIS A 40 1.84 -11.59 -7.73
N ASP A 41 2.97 -12.18 -7.40
CA ASP A 41 3.48 -13.39 -8.06
C ASP A 41 2.51 -14.58 -7.96
N LEU A 42 1.72 -14.66 -6.88
CA LEU A 42 0.69 -15.70 -6.73
C LEU A 42 -0.46 -15.57 -7.72
N VAL A 43 -0.76 -14.38 -8.18
CA VAL A 43 -1.89 -14.10 -9.09
C VAL A 43 -1.43 -13.79 -10.51
N ASP A 44 -0.14 -13.78 -10.76
CA ASP A 44 0.41 -13.55 -12.09
C ASP A 44 -0.12 -14.60 -13.07
N GLY A 45 -0.52 -14.15 -14.26
CA GLY A 45 -1.16 -15.00 -15.28
C GLY A 45 -2.64 -15.39 -15.00
N ILE A 46 -3.17 -15.11 -13.79
CA ILE A 46 -4.58 -15.35 -13.44
C ILE A 46 -5.35 -14.02 -13.37
N LEU A 47 -4.69 -12.98 -12.90
CA LEU A 47 -5.30 -11.66 -12.74
C LEU A 47 -5.62 -11.05 -14.10
N ASN A 48 -6.91 -10.78 -14.33
CA ASN A 48 -7.32 -9.99 -15.49
C ASN A 48 -7.31 -8.49 -15.12
N PRO A 49 -6.34 -7.69 -15.62
CA PRO A 49 -6.27 -6.27 -15.30
C PRO A 49 -7.55 -5.49 -15.66
N MET A 50 -8.25 -5.92 -16.72
CA MET A 50 -9.49 -5.27 -17.16
C MET A 50 -10.69 -5.55 -16.24
N ALA A 51 -10.57 -6.48 -15.30
CA ALA A 51 -11.55 -6.69 -14.25
C ALA A 51 -11.40 -5.66 -13.10
N ILE A 52 -10.31 -4.90 -13.08
CA ILE A 52 -10.07 -3.83 -12.10
C ILE A 52 -10.69 -2.54 -12.64
N PRO A 53 -11.73 -1.96 -11.98
CA PRO A 53 -12.41 -0.76 -12.48
C PRO A 53 -11.48 0.41 -12.77
N ALA A 54 -10.50 0.65 -11.89
CA ALA A 54 -9.52 1.71 -12.05
C ALA A 54 -8.65 1.55 -13.32
N VAL A 55 -8.43 0.32 -13.78
CA VAL A 55 -7.72 0.03 -15.04
C VAL A 55 -8.69 0.12 -16.22
N ARG A 56 -9.85 -0.53 -16.10
CA ARG A 56 -10.86 -0.61 -17.18
C ARG A 56 -11.33 0.75 -17.67
N TYR A 57 -11.51 1.69 -16.74
CA TYR A 57 -12.04 3.04 -17.05
C TYR A 57 -10.95 4.11 -17.08
N SER A 58 -9.68 3.73 -17.02
CA SER A 58 -8.57 4.66 -17.09
C SER A 58 -8.37 5.22 -18.51
N ASN A 59 -7.87 6.45 -18.59
CA ASN A 59 -7.44 7.01 -19.85
C ASN A 59 -6.13 6.32 -20.31
N PRO A 60 -6.03 5.79 -21.56
CA PRO A 60 -4.84 5.08 -22.04
C PRO A 60 -3.54 5.86 -21.91
N ARG A 61 -3.55 7.18 -22.14
CA ARG A 61 -2.36 8.03 -21.98
C ARG A 61 -1.92 8.12 -20.52
N THR A 62 -2.86 8.31 -19.59
CA THR A 62 -2.59 8.34 -18.16
C THR A 62 -2.10 6.98 -17.66
N THR A 63 -2.67 5.89 -18.17
CA THR A 63 -2.24 4.54 -17.84
C THR A 63 -0.79 4.29 -18.27
N ALA A 64 -0.45 4.61 -19.51
CA ALA A 64 0.92 4.45 -20.01
C ALA A 64 1.93 5.27 -19.18
N GLN A 65 1.56 6.52 -18.85
CA GLN A 65 2.41 7.37 -17.99
C GLN A 65 2.57 6.79 -16.58
N ASN A 66 1.49 6.28 -15.98
CA ASN A 66 1.53 5.65 -14.66
C ASN A 66 2.37 4.37 -14.65
N VAL A 67 2.24 3.53 -15.67
CA VAL A 67 3.07 2.31 -15.81
C VAL A 67 4.55 2.68 -15.85
N LYS A 68 4.92 3.65 -16.69
CA LYS A 68 6.30 4.14 -16.78
C LYS A 68 6.81 4.66 -15.43
N GLN A 69 6.07 5.54 -14.78
CA GLN A 69 6.46 6.09 -13.48
C GLN A 69 6.54 5.03 -12.37
N ASN A 70 5.67 4.03 -12.40
CA ASN A 70 5.72 2.94 -11.43
C ASN A 70 6.98 2.10 -11.60
N GLN A 71 7.41 1.83 -12.82
CA GLN A 71 8.61 1.05 -13.10
C GLN A 71 9.91 1.82 -12.82
N GLU A 72 9.94 3.12 -13.12
CA GLU A 72 11.15 3.93 -13.01
C GLU A 72 11.37 4.51 -11.61
N ASP A 73 10.32 5.06 -10.98
CA ASP A 73 10.48 5.87 -9.76
C ASP A 73 9.72 5.31 -8.54
N ARG A 74 8.45 4.92 -8.74
CA ARG A 74 7.55 4.65 -7.61
C ARG A 74 7.77 3.31 -6.94
N ILE A 75 8.25 2.31 -7.68
CA ILE A 75 8.40 0.96 -7.15
C ILE A 75 9.31 0.92 -5.93
N VAL A 76 10.39 1.69 -5.93
CA VAL A 76 11.32 1.79 -4.79
C VAL A 76 10.59 2.34 -3.57
N HIS A 77 9.80 3.40 -3.71
CA HIS A 77 9.04 3.98 -2.60
C HIS A 77 7.90 3.08 -2.10
N LEU A 78 7.45 2.12 -2.92
CA LEU A 78 6.41 1.16 -2.57
C LEU A 78 6.97 -0.13 -1.96
N THR A 79 8.26 -0.43 -2.13
CA THR A 79 8.85 -1.73 -1.74
C THR A 79 10.05 -1.62 -0.82
N ASP A 80 10.86 -0.55 -0.91
CA ASP A 80 12.08 -0.37 -0.11
C ASP A 80 11.76 0.33 1.22
N LEU A 81 11.84 -0.45 2.31
CA LEU A 81 11.56 0.05 3.65
C LEU A 81 12.67 0.98 4.18
N ASP A 82 13.91 0.74 3.81
CA ASP A 82 15.02 1.58 4.26
C ASP A 82 14.97 2.95 3.59
N GLN A 83 14.63 2.98 2.30
CA GLN A 83 14.39 4.25 1.60
C GLN A 83 13.18 4.99 2.23
N ARG A 84 12.11 4.26 2.54
CA ARG A 84 10.93 4.82 3.20
C ARG A 84 11.26 5.46 4.54
N LEU A 85 12.04 4.79 5.38
CA LEU A 85 12.46 5.33 6.68
C LEU A 85 13.30 6.61 6.51
N ARG A 86 14.26 6.61 5.56
CA ARG A 86 15.03 7.83 5.25
C ARG A 86 14.14 8.99 4.80
N ASP A 87 13.12 8.70 3.98
CA ASP A 87 12.17 9.71 3.51
C ASP A 87 11.29 10.24 4.64
N MET A 88 10.83 9.38 5.53
CA MET A 88 10.08 9.76 6.74
C MET A 88 10.92 10.71 7.63
N ASP A 89 12.17 10.33 7.89
CA ASP A 89 13.08 11.14 8.72
C ASP A 89 13.31 12.52 8.10
N ARG A 90 13.57 12.57 6.79
CA ARG A 90 13.77 13.83 6.05
C ARG A 90 12.53 14.72 6.07
N GLN A 91 11.33 14.15 6.07
CA GLN A 91 10.06 14.87 6.10
C GLN A 91 9.56 15.16 7.51
N GLY A 92 10.21 14.63 8.55
CA GLY A 92 9.78 14.73 9.93
C GLY A 92 8.46 13.97 10.19
N ILE A 93 8.28 12.83 9.54
CA ILE A 93 7.15 11.92 9.77
C ILE A 93 7.59 10.89 10.80
N ASP A 94 6.91 10.87 11.94
CA ASP A 94 7.23 9.95 13.03
C ASP A 94 6.71 8.55 12.73
N MET A 95 5.46 8.43 12.27
CA MET A 95 4.80 7.16 11.97
C MET A 95 4.08 7.19 10.63
N GLN A 96 3.98 6.01 10.00
CA GLN A 96 3.14 5.77 8.83
C GLN A 96 2.14 4.67 9.09
N VAL A 97 0.92 4.83 8.55
CA VAL A 97 -0.07 3.77 8.45
C VAL A 97 0.10 3.10 7.10
N LEU A 98 0.74 1.93 7.08
CA LEU A 98 0.95 1.16 5.87
C LEU A 98 -0.36 0.55 5.38
N ILE A 99 -0.67 0.77 4.12
CA ILE A 99 -1.89 0.30 3.45
C ILE A 99 -1.47 -0.45 2.18
N PRO A 100 -2.02 -1.62 1.87
CA PRO A 100 -1.72 -2.29 0.60
C PRO A 100 -2.08 -1.41 -0.59
N VAL A 101 -1.36 -1.51 -1.70
CA VAL A 101 -1.78 -0.81 -2.93
C VAL A 101 -3.17 -1.29 -3.38
N PRO A 102 -4.09 -0.40 -3.82
CA PRO A 102 -5.47 -0.77 -4.17
C PRO A 102 -5.58 -1.88 -5.21
N PHE A 103 -4.64 -1.95 -6.15
CA PHE A 103 -4.62 -2.99 -7.19
C PHE A 103 -4.37 -4.40 -6.65
N GLN A 104 -3.90 -4.54 -5.41
CA GLN A 104 -3.70 -5.81 -4.73
C GLN A 104 -4.91 -6.26 -3.89
N ALA A 105 -6.06 -5.63 -4.03
CA ALA A 105 -7.30 -6.13 -3.40
C ALA A 105 -7.79 -7.45 -4.00
N TYR A 106 -7.44 -7.74 -5.24
CA TYR A 106 -7.67 -9.01 -5.94
C TYR A 106 -9.13 -9.52 -5.94
N TYR A 107 -10.12 -8.63 -5.87
CA TYR A 107 -11.54 -9.01 -5.81
C TYR A 107 -12.02 -9.78 -7.05
N SER A 108 -11.31 -9.63 -8.19
CA SER A 108 -11.59 -10.40 -9.39
C SER A 108 -11.02 -11.82 -9.39
N VAL A 109 -10.19 -12.16 -8.43
CA VAL A 109 -9.58 -13.50 -8.28
C VAL A 109 -10.40 -14.32 -7.28
N ARG A 110 -11.42 -15.06 -7.79
CA ARG A 110 -12.45 -15.75 -6.98
C ARG A 110 -12.08 -17.19 -6.64
N ASN A 111 -10.89 -17.43 -6.16
CA ASN A 111 -10.44 -18.76 -5.79
C ASN A 111 -9.51 -18.72 -4.58
N SER A 112 -9.06 -19.90 -4.15
CA SER A 112 -8.11 -20.03 -3.02
C SER A 112 -6.80 -19.27 -3.24
N VAL A 113 -6.41 -19.02 -4.49
CA VAL A 113 -5.20 -18.26 -4.81
C VAL A 113 -5.38 -16.78 -4.43
N GLY A 114 -6.55 -16.18 -4.75
CA GLY A 114 -6.88 -14.81 -4.34
C GLY A 114 -6.88 -14.66 -2.82
N HIS A 115 -7.48 -15.61 -2.09
CA HIS A 115 -7.45 -15.62 -0.63
C HIS A 115 -6.02 -15.72 -0.10
N LYS A 116 -5.21 -16.62 -0.67
CA LYS A 116 -3.80 -16.78 -0.30
C LYS A 116 -2.99 -15.50 -0.55
N ALA A 117 -3.21 -14.83 -1.66
CA ALA A 117 -2.53 -13.58 -1.98
C ALA A 117 -2.87 -12.49 -0.95
N ILE A 118 -4.15 -12.35 -0.54
CA ILE A 118 -4.56 -11.41 0.51
C ILE A 118 -3.93 -11.77 1.85
N GLN A 119 -3.91 -13.04 2.23
CA GLN A 119 -3.23 -13.48 3.46
C GLN A 119 -1.72 -13.17 3.43
N THR A 120 -1.09 -13.34 2.27
CA THR A 120 0.33 -12.99 2.08
C THR A 120 0.57 -11.49 2.30
N ILE A 121 -0.30 -10.63 1.76
CA ILE A 121 -0.25 -9.19 2.00
C ILE A 121 -0.37 -8.87 3.49
N ASN A 122 -1.40 -9.39 4.14
CA ASN A 122 -1.68 -9.10 5.53
C ASN A 122 -0.55 -9.57 6.47
N ASN A 123 0.01 -10.74 6.21
CA ASN A 123 1.16 -11.27 6.95
C ASN A 123 2.39 -10.37 6.76
N LYS A 124 2.68 -9.92 5.54
CA LYS A 124 3.83 -9.04 5.25
C LYS A 124 3.71 -7.71 5.96
N LEU A 125 2.56 -7.06 5.84
CA LEU A 125 2.31 -5.76 6.48
C LEU A 125 2.37 -5.86 8.01
N SER A 126 1.80 -6.91 8.58
CA SER A 126 1.89 -7.20 10.01
C SER A 126 3.35 -7.38 10.46
N SER A 127 4.12 -8.20 9.74
CA SER A 127 5.54 -8.44 10.04
C SER A 127 6.35 -7.13 10.04
N ILE A 128 6.11 -6.26 9.06
CA ILE A 128 6.78 -4.96 8.98
C ILE A 128 6.38 -4.07 10.17
N ALA A 129 5.09 -3.95 10.47
CA ALA A 129 4.64 -3.13 11.58
C ALA A 129 5.13 -3.65 12.93
N GLN A 130 5.21 -4.97 13.12
CA GLN A 130 5.75 -5.58 14.34
C GLN A 130 7.27 -5.41 14.48
N SER A 131 8.01 -5.37 13.36
CA SER A 131 9.46 -5.16 13.39
C SER A 131 9.86 -3.73 13.76
N ARG A 132 9.00 -2.76 13.49
CA ARG A 132 9.22 -1.33 13.76
C ARG A 132 7.92 -0.68 14.29
N PRO A 133 7.44 -1.08 15.47
CA PRO A 133 6.18 -0.60 16.03
C PRO A 133 6.23 0.89 16.41
N ASP A 134 7.41 1.46 16.54
CA ASP A 134 7.68 2.88 16.72
C ASP A 134 7.47 3.71 15.45
N ARG A 135 7.47 3.06 14.27
CA ARG A 135 7.42 3.74 12.97
C ARG A 135 6.20 3.35 12.12
N PHE A 136 5.66 2.15 12.30
CA PHE A 136 4.62 1.62 11.43
C PHE A 136 3.40 1.07 12.17
N LEU A 137 2.23 1.42 11.67
CA LEU A 137 0.98 0.71 11.87
C LEU A 137 0.58 0.08 10.54
N ALA A 138 -0.28 -0.94 10.54
CA ALA A 138 -0.69 -1.59 9.31
C ALA A 138 -2.22 -1.79 9.23
N LEU A 139 -2.75 -1.53 8.04
CA LEU A 139 -4.08 -1.96 7.60
C LEU A 139 -3.92 -3.06 6.56
N GLY A 140 -4.83 -4.03 6.53
CA GLY A 140 -4.82 -5.13 5.58
C GLY A 140 -5.83 -4.98 4.44
N HIS A 141 -5.95 -6.04 3.64
CA HIS A 141 -7.05 -6.29 2.71
C HIS A 141 -7.92 -7.45 3.16
N LEU A 142 -9.14 -7.52 2.66
CA LEU A 142 -10.09 -8.62 2.89
C LEU A 142 -10.50 -9.23 1.55
N PRO A 143 -10.71 -10.57 1.48
CA PRO A 143 -11.22 -11.23 0.29
C PRO A 143 -12.75 -11.05 0.19
N LEU A 144 -13.22 -9.81 -0.08
CA LEU A 144 -14.65 -9.44 -0.02
C LEU A 144 -15.53 -10.12 -1.07
N GLN A 145 -14.94 -10.77 -2.07
CA GLN A 145 -15.64 -11.63 -3.01
C GLN A 145 -16.19 -12.93 -2.37
N ASP A 146 -15.77 -13.22 -1.13
CA ASP A 146 -16.19 -14.35 -0.30
C ASP A 146 -16.40 -13.86 1.14
N GLY A 147 -17.65 -13.68 1.56
CA GLY A 147 -17.99 -13.10 2.86
C GLY A 147 -17.50 -13.91 4.04
N ASP A 148 -17.54 -15.24 3.97
CA ASP A 148 -17.04 -16.10 5.05
C ASP A 148 -15.52 -16.04 5.17
N ALA A 149 -14.81 -16.04 4.06
CA ALA A 149 -13.37 -15.87 4.03
C ALA A 149 -12.96 -14.47 4.54
N ALA A 150 -13.72 -13.45 4.17
CA ALA A 150 -13.48 -12.08 4.62
C ALA A 150 -13.66 -11.95 6.14
N ALA A 151 -14.72 -12.53 6.71
CA ALA A 151 -14.96 -12.50 8.15
C ALA A 151 -13.83 -13.22 8.92
N LYS A 152 -13.42 -14.41 8.47
CA LYS A 152 -12.32 -15.17 9.07
C LYS A 152 -11.00 -14.42 9.00
N GLU A 153 -10.68 -13.82 7.84
CA GLU A 153 -9.46 -13.05 7.66
C GLU A 153 -9.46 -11.75 8.47
N MET A 154 -10.62 -11.11 8.62
CA MET A 154 -10.76 -9.93 9.49
C MET A 154 -10.45 -10.30 10.95
N GLU A 155 -11.03 -11.38 11.45
CA GLU A 155 -10.80 -11.86 12.81
C GLU A 155 -9.31 -12.19 13.01
N ARG A 156 -8.72 -12.96 12.09
CA ARG A 156 -7.30 -13.31 12.11
C ARG A 156 -6.41 -12.07 12.08
N GLY A 157 -6.69 -11.14 11.19
CA GLY A 157 -5.91 -9.91 11.03
C GLY A 157 -5.86 -9.06 12.29
N VAL A 158 -6.99 -8.91 12.97
CA VAL A 158 -7.05 -8.13 14.22
C VAL A 158 -6.44 -8.89 15.41
N LYS A 159 -6.84 -10.16 15.61
CA LYS A 159 -6.49 -10.92 16.81
C LYS A 159 -5.08 -11.49 16.79
N GLU A 160 -4.64 -11.98 15.63
CA GLU A 160 -3.37 -12.70 15.51
C GLU A 160 -2.27 -11.82 14.90
N LEU A 161 -2.60 -11.01 13.89
CA LEU A 161 -1.63 -10.19 13.17
C LEU A 161 -1.47 -8.77 13.74
N GLY A 162 -2.38 -8.32 14.60
CA GLY A 162 -2.34 -6.98 15.20
C GLY A 162 -2.60 -5.84 14.20
N LEU A 163 -3.23 -6.14 13.06
CA LEU A 163 -3.66 -5.12 12.11
C LEU A 163 -4.66 -4.17 12.75
N LYS A 164 -4.61 -2.89 12.41
CA LYS A 164 -5.46 -1.85 12.99
C LYS A 164 -6.76 -1.61 12.23
N GLY A 165 -6.93 -2.30 11.12
CA GLY A 165 -8.11 -2.23 10.26
C GLY A 165 -7.83 -2.77 8.87
N PHE A 166 -8.73 -2.47 7.94
CA PHE A 166 -8.65 -2.98 6.57
C PHE A 166 -9.07 -1.90 5.57
N GLN A 167 -8.37 -1.87 4.45
CA GLN A 167 -8.77 -1.06 3.30
C GLN A 167 -9.84 -1.81 2.50
N VAL A 168 -10.92 -1.12 2.18
CA VAL A 168 -12.00 -1.60 1.32
C VAL A 168 -12.12 -0.66 0.13
N LEU A 169 -12.21 -1.22 -1.08
CA LEU A 169 -12.44 -0.44 -2.29
C LEU A 169 -13.93 -0.14 -2.44
N GLY A 170 -14.25 0.93 -3.16
CA GLY A 170 -15.63 1.37 -3.39
C GLY A 170 -16.45 0.43 -4.31
N SER A 171 -15.81 -0.60 -4.86
CA SER A 171 -16.45 -1.66 -5.67
C SER A 171 -15.81 -3.01 -5.37
N VAL A 172 -16.64 -4.01 -5.21
CA VAL A 172 -16.28 -5.42 -4.95
C VAL A 172 -16.81 -6.30 -6.09
#